data_30a1ef6f86f99ca4a96808eb7efa7ab2
#
_entry.id   30a1ef6f86f99ca4a96808eb7efa7ab2
#
_cell.length_a   1.000
_cell.length_b   1.000
_cell.length_c   1.000
_cell.angle_alpha   90.00
_cell.angle_beta   90.00
_cell.angle_gamma   90.00
#
_symmetry.space_group_name_H-M   'P 1'
#
loop_
_entity.id
_entity.type
_entity.pdbx_description
1 polymer ?
#
loop_
_entity_poly.entity_id
_entity_poly.type
_entity_poly.pdbx_seq_one_letter_code
_entity_poly.pdbx_strand_id
1 'polypeptide(L)'
;LLISEYYLELDFVNNVIISCWEDDNVPHINNKKIKIIKNEKPTNPGTGQRNLQIISSLNGIKQTTTEYIVKIRNDQRYTHESLIKMYDFYEKNKVKKLSFYYDDKKPYNRICVSGNFSEFSFHPRDHLFWGHKEDLIDLFSLPLEYGKLTDKIRFIQPEDYALYYDYFIRTETYIGAHYISNFNRMINYYLFLRDIIFLD
;
A
#
# COMPACT_ATOMS: atom_id res chain seq x y z
N LEU A 1 6.92 -22.72 -11.74
CA LEU A 1 7.58 -22.00 -10.64
C LEU A 1 6.56 -21.09 -10.00
N LEU A 2 6.38 -21.19 -8.69
CA LEU A 2 5.51 -20.27 -7.98
C LEU A 2 6.14 -18.86 -8.03
N ILE A 3 5.34 -17.83 -8.19
CA ILE A 3 5.82 -16.45 -8.26
C ILE A 3 6.64 -16.06 -7.01
N SER A 4 6.31 -16.65 -5.86
CA SER A 4 7.05 -16.47 -4.61
C SER A 4 8.47 -17.04 -4.66
N GLU A 5 8.67 -18.17 -5.30
CA GLU A 5 10.00 -18.77 -5.50
C GLU A 5 10.83 -17.93 -6.48
N TYR A 6 10.19 -17.44 -7.54
CA TYR A 6 10.83 -16.53 -8.49
C TYR A 6 11.37 -15.27 -7.80
N TYR A 7 10.63 -14.66 -6.86
CA TYR A 7 11.14 -13.49 -6.16
C TYR A 7 12.27 -13.80 -5.17
N LEU A 8 12.31 -15.03 -4.63
CA LEU A 8 13.40 -15.46 -3.73
C LEU A 8 14.76 -15.65 -4.44
N GLU A 9 14.81 -15.62 -5.76
CA GLU A 9 16.06 -15.62 -6.53
C GLU A 9 16.80 -14.27 -6.49
N LEU A 10 16.12 -13.20 -6.03
CA LEU A 10 16.73 -11.87 -5.86
C LEU A 10 17.52 -11.81 -4.54
N ASP A 11 18.79 -11.42 -4.60
CA ASP A 11 19.72 -11.40 -3.46
C ASP A 11 19.23 -10.54 -2.28
N PHE A 12 18.47 -9.49 -2.54
CA PHE A 12 17.89 -8.62 -1.52
C PHE A 12 16.56 -9.12 -0.92
N VAL A 13 16.02 -10.24 -1.40
CA VAL A 13 14.78 -10.84 -0.90
C VAL A 13 15.08 -11.96 0.08
N ASN A 14 14.87 -11.71 1.36
CA ASN A 14 15.15 -12.69 2.42
C ASN A 14 14.04 -13.72 2.60
N ASN A 15 12.79 -13.28 2.49
CA ASN A 15 11.61 -14.13 2.65
C ASN A 15 10.41 -13.56 1.88
N VAL A 16 9.41 -14.39 1.67
CA VAL A 16 8.13 -13.99 1.05
C VAL A 16 6.98 -14.35 1.99
N ILE A 17 6.10 -13.39 2.24
CA ILE A 17 4.86 -13.60 2.98
C ILE A 17 3.70 -13.61 1.99
N ILE A 18 2.96 -14.70 1.94
CA ILE A 18 1.72 -14.81 1.17
C ILE A 18 0.56 -14.57 2.13
N SER A 19 -0.09 -13.42 2.00
CA SER A 19 -1.27 -13.07 2.79
C SER A 19 -2.53 -13.36 1.96
N CYS A 20 -3.30 -14.36 2.36
CA CYS A 20 -4.47 -14.86 1.65
C CYS A 20 -5.64 -15.05 2.61
N TRP A 21 -6.79 -15.46 2.09
CA TRP A 21 -7.98 -15.71 2.89
C TRP A 21 -8.04 -17.16 3.37
N GLU A 22 -8.77 -17.43 4.45
CA GLU A 22 -8.93 -18.78 5.01
C GLU A 22 -9.49 -19.78 3.99
N ASP A 23 -10.42 -19.33 3.14
CA ASP A 23 -11.07 -20.09 2.10
C ASP A 23 -10.27 -20.20 0.78
N ASP A 24 -9.14 -19.48 0.65
CA ASP A 24 -8.29 -19.61 -0.52
C ASP A 24 -7.58 -20.98 -0.53
N ASN A 25 -7.62 -21.66 -1.67
CA ASN A 25 -6.86 -22.89 -1.88
C ASN A 25 -5.43 -22.54 -2.28
N VAL A 26 -4.53 -22.50 -1.30
CA VAL A 26 -3.10 -22.24 -1.54
C VAL A 26 -2.36 -23.57 -1.58
N PRO A 27 -1.57 -23.85 -2.62
CA PRO A 27 -0.81 -25.09 -2.71
C PRO A 27 0.19 -25.21 -1.57
N HIS A 28 0.49 -26.45 -1.18
CA HIS A 28 1.53 -26.71 -0.19
C HIS A 28 2.89 -26.25 -0.73
N ILE A 29 3.58 -25.39 0.00
CA ILE A 29 4.89 -24.84 -0.37
C ILE A 29 5.91 -25.37 0.63
N ASN A 30 6.84 -26.19 0.16
CA ASN A 30 7.92 -26.72 0.99
C ASN A 30 9.18 -25.83 0.89
N ASN A 31 9.04 -24.55 1.27
CA ASN A 31 10.15 -23.61 1.30
C ASN A 31 10.08 -22.76 2.59
N LYS A 32 11.07 -22.91 3.46
CA LYS A 32 11.11 -22.22 4.77
C LYS A 32 11.17 -20.70 4.68
N LYS A 33 11.57 -20.16 3.52
CA LYS A 33 11.58 -18.72 3.26
C LYS A 33 10.21 -18.18 2.83
N ILE A 34 9.22 -19.05 2.59
CA ILE A 34 7.86 -18.66 2.22
C ILE A 34 6.93 -18.96 3.37
N LYS A 35 6.28 -17.92 3.89
CA LYS A 35 5.26 -18.04 4.95
C LYS A 35 3.90 -17.70 4.37
N ILE A 36 2.93 -18.60 4.59
CA ILE A 36 1.53 -18.35 4.25
C ILE A 36 0.81 -17.91 5.52
N ILE A 37 0.06 -16.82 5.43
CA ILE A 37 -0.87 -16.38 6.48
C ILE A 37 -2.29 -16.37 5.93
N LYS A 38 -3.17 -16.97 6.68
CA LYS A 38 -4.61 -17.03 6.41
C LYS A 38 -5.30 -15.92 7.20
N ASN A 39 -6.14 -15.15 6.54
CA ASN A 39 -6.92 -14.07 7.13
C ASN A 39 -8.41 -14.42 7.08
N GLU A 40 -9.13 -14.07 8.12
CA GLU A 40 -10.58 -14.08 8.10
C GLU A 40 -11.09 -12.94 7.20
N LYS A 41 -12.04 -13.26 6.32
CA LYS A 41 -12.66 -12.22 5.47
C LYS A 41 -13.57 -11.34 6.31
N PRO A 42 -13.48 -10.00 6.17
CA PRO A 42 -14.46 -9.12 6.80
C PRO A 42 -15.85 -9.35 6.21
N THR A 43 -16.87 -9.25 7.04
CA THR A 43 -18.28 -9.33 6.61
C THR A 43 -18.65 -8.24 5.61
N ASN A 44 -18.02 -7.08 5.72
CA ASN A 44 -18.12 -6.00 4.75
C ASN A 44 -16.77 -5.87 3.98
N PRO A 45 -16.73 -6.19 2.68
CA PRO A 45 -15.52 -6.05 1.88
C PRO A 45 -15.10 -4.59 1.65
N GLY A 46 -15.99 -3.63 1.93
CA GLY A 46 -15.81 -2.21 1.62
C GLY A 46 -15.99 -1.89 0.15
N THR A 47 -16.10 -0.60 -0.16
CA THR A 47 -16.19 -0.10 -1.53
C THR A 47 -14.90 -0.45 -2.29
N GLY A 48 -15.03 -1.02 -3.49
CA GLY A 48 -13.88 -1.45 -4.29
C GLY A 48 -13.00 -2.49 -3.58
N GLN A 49 -13.56 -3.30 -2.66
CA GLN A 49 -12.85 -4.30 -1.87
C GLN A 49 -11.79 -3.71 -0.92
N ARG A 50 -11.95 -2.46 -0.52
CA ARG A 50 -11.01 -1.69 0.31
C ARG A 50 -10.63 -2.40 1.60
N ASN A 51 -11.61 -2.91 2.35
CA ASN A 51 -11.35 -3.58 3.62
C ASN A 51 -10.55 -4.87 3.42
N LEU A 52 -10.77 -5.59 2.32
CA LEU A 52 -9.97 -6.76 1.97
C LEU A 52 -8.51 -6.36 1.74
N GLN A 53 -8.27 -5.31 0.95
CA GLN A 53 -6.92 -4.84 0.66
C GLN A 53 -6.20 -4.35 1.93
N ILE A 54 -6.87 -3.59 2.79
CA ILE A 54 -6.30 -3.09 4.05
C ILE A 54 -5.91 -4.26 4.95
N ILE A 55 -6.83 -5.18 5.22
CA ILE A 55 -6.59 -6.30 6.15
C ILE A 55 -5.47 -7.21 5.64
N SER A 56 -5.55 -7.66 4.39
CA SER A 56 -4.56 -8.58 3.85
C SER A 56 -3.17 -7.95 3.79
N SER A 57 -3.07 -6.67 3.39
CA SER A 57 -1.80 -5.95 3.34
C SER A 57 -1.22 -5.75 4.73
N LEU A 58 -2.00 -5.21 5.68
CA LEU A 58 -1.53 -4.94 7.04
C LEU A 58 -1.07 -6.22 7.76
N ASN A 59 -1.85 -7.30 7.66
CA ASN A 59 -1.50 -8.56 8.30
C ASN A 59 -0.25 -9.18 7.68
N GLY A 60 -0.10 -9.10 6.35
CA GLY A 60 1.11 -9.53 5.65
C GLY A 60 2.35 -8.77 6.11
N ILE A 61 2.27 -7.45 6.13
CA ILE A 61 3.36 -6.56 6.55
C ILE A 61 3.78 -6.84 8.01
N LYS A 62 2.84 -6.98 8.92
CA LYS A 62 3.12 -7.28 10.34
C LYS A 62 3.90 -8.57 10.54
N GLN A 63 3.74 -9.55 9.67
CA GLN A 63 4.43 -10.85 9.76
C GLN A 63 5.86 -10.85 9.21
N THR A 64 6.29 -9.78 8.55
CA THR A 64 7.67 -9.68 8.07
C THR A 64 8.64 -9.44 9.22
N THR A 65 9.87 -9.91 9.06
CA THR A 65 10.96 -9.72 10.04
C THR A 65 12.00 -8.73 9.55
N THR A 66 11.89 -8.26 8.31
CA THR A 66 12.82 -7.32 7.67
C THR A 66 12.38 -5.88 7.91
N GLU A 67 13.34 -4.96 7.91
CA GLU A 67 13.13 -3.52 8.05
C GLU A 67 12.45 -2.92 6.82
N TYR A 68 12.81 -3.41 5.63
CA TYR A 68 12.27 -2.95 4.35
C TYR A 68 11.40 -4.03 3.71
N ILE A 69 10.31 -3.59 3.11
CA ILE A 69 9.29 -4.47 2.56
C ILE A 69 8.89 -3.99 1.17
N VAL A 70 8.67 -4.95 0.29
CA VAL A 70 7.97 -4.75 -0.97
C VAL A 70 6.62 -5.46 -0.89
N LYS A 71 5.54 -4.70 -0.88
CA LYS A 71 4.17 -5.23 -1.01
C LYS A 71 3.79 -5.24 -2.47
N ILE A 72 3.44 -6.41 -2.99
CA ILE A 72 2.97 -6.59 -4.38
C ILE A 72 1.57 -7.22 -4.34
N ARG A 73 0.70 -6.85 -5.26
CA ARG A 73 -0.58 -7.53 -5.47
C ARG A 73 -0.34 -8.90 -6.09
N ASN A 74 -1.16 -9.87 -5.73
CA ASN A 74 -1.06 -11.24 -6.23
C ASN A 74 -1.38 -11.41 -7.74
N ASP A 75 -2.07 -10.43 -8.33
CA ASP A 75 -2.40 -10.36 -9.76
C ASP A 75 -1.34 -9.60 -10.59
N GLN A 76 -0.25 -9.16 -9.96
CA GLN A 76 0.84 -8.44 -10.59
C GLN A 76 2.13 -9.25 -10.56
N ARG A 77 2.91 -9.15 -11.63
CA ARG A 77 4.22 -9.77 -11.73
C ARG A 77 5.24 -8.75 -12.24
N TYR A 78 6.32 -8.63 -11.52
CA TYR A 78 7.47 -7.80 -11.88
C TYR A 78 8.64 -8.69 -12.29
N THR A 79 9.39 -8.28 -13.31
CA THR A 79 10.63 -8.96 -13.68
C THR A 79 11.73 -8.68 -12.67
N HIS A 80 12.73 -9.56 -12.56
CA HIS A 80 13.91 -9.30 -11.73
C HIS A 80 14.58 -7.99 -12.10
N GLU A 81 14.74 -7.72 -13.40
CA GLU A 81 15.33 -6.47 -13.88
C GLU A 81 14.56 -5.24 -13.38
N SER A 82 13.23 -5.27 -13.45
CA SER A 82 12.40 -4.17 -12.94
C SER A 82 12.59 -3.99 -11.44
N LEU A 83 12.57 -5.08 -10.66
CA LEU A 83 12.74 -5.00 -9.21
C LEU A 83 14.15 -4.54 -8.81
N ILE A 84 15.19 -4.92 -9.53
CA ILE A 84 16.56 -4.44 -9.30
C ILE A 84 16.65 -2.93 -9.56
N LYS A 85 16.10 -2.45 -10.67
CA LYS A 85 16.05 -0.99 -10.97
C LYS A 85 15.29 -0.22 -9.89
N MET A 86 14.17 -0.76 -9.42
CA MET A 86 13.39 -0.17 -8.33
C MET A 86 14.16 -0.17 -7.02
N TYR A 87 14.86 -1.25 -6.69
CA TYR A 87 15.73 -1.33 -5.52
C TYR A 87 16.79 -0.24 -5.54
N ASP A 88 17.53 -0.12 -6.63
CA ASP A 88 18.58 0.91 -6.80
C ASP A 88 18.01 2.33 -6.70
N PHE A 89 16.85 2.56 -7.28
CA PHE A 89 16.16 3.84 -7.22
C PHE A 89 15.73 4.16 -5.77
N TYR A 90 15.13 3.18 -5.09
CA TYR A 90 14.67 3.33 -3.71
C TYR A 90 15.85 3.63 -2.78
N GLU A 91 16.93 2.84 -2.84
CA GLU A 91 18.13 3.05 -2.03
C GLU A 91 18.72 4.47 -2.15
N LYS A 92 18.73 5.02 -3.36
CA LYS A 92 19.21 6.38 -3.62
C LYS A 92 18.29 7.49 -3.08
N ASN A 93 17.01 7.21 -2.91
CA ASN A 93 15.99 8.23 -2.65
C ASN A 93 15.28 8.12 -1.30
N LYS A 94 15.34 6.98 -0.62
CA LYS A 94 14.57 6.69 0.60
C LYS A 94 14.77 7.71 1.74
N VAL A 95 15.97 8.27 1.87
CA VAL A 95 16.38 9.13 3.01
C VAL A 95 16.28 10.63 2.69
N LYS A 96 15.73 11.04 1.55
CA LYS A 96 15.59 12.46 1.24
C LYS A 96 14.64 13.11 2.24
N LYS A 97 15.20 13.83 3.22
CA LYS A 97 14.44 14.60 4.21
C LYS A 97 13.58 15.65 3.48
N LEU A 98 12.29 15.65 3.82
CA LEU A 98 11.39 16.72 3.44
C LEU A 98 11.27 17.70 4.61
N SER A 99 11.40 18.98 4.30
CA SER A 99 11.45 20.04 5.31
C SER A 99 10.08 20.49 5.83
N PHE A 100 9.00 19.75 5.55
CA PHE A 100 7.63 20.23 5.72
C PHE A 100 6.74 19.37 6.61
N TYR A 101 7.31 18.67 7.59
CA TYR A 101 6.49 18.03 8.61
C TYR A 101 6.17 19.01 9.72
N TYR A 102 4.89 19.25 9.96
CA TYR A 102 4.40 20.15 11.00
C TYR A 102 4.18 19.44 12.34
N ASP A 103 4.12 18.10 12.33
CA ASP A 103 3.92 17.29 13.51
C ASP A 103 5.22 16.56 13.92
N ASP A 104 5.30 16.18 15.20
CA ASP A 104 6.43 15.41 15.73
C ASP A 104 6.56 14.01 15.13
N LYS A 105 5.48 13.48 14.60
CA LYS A 105 5.47 12.21 13.89
C LYS A 105 5.95 12.39 12.45
N LYS A 106 7.10 11.77 12.13
CA LYS A 106 7.71 11.79 10.78
C LYS A 106 7.78 10.36 10.26
N PRO A 107 7.58 10.14 8.95
CA PRO A 107 7.87 8.85 8.36
C PRO A 107 9.36 8.52 8.50
N TYR A 108 9.68 7.25 8.61
CA TYR A 108 11.07 6.79 8.64
C TYR A 108 11.77 7.05 7.32
N ASN A 109 11.10 6.71 6.22
CA ASN A 109 11.59 6.86 4.87
C ASN A 109 10.45 7.21 3.91
N ARG A 110 10.80 7.47 2.66
CA ARG A 110 9.81 7.60 1.59
C ARG A 110 9.23 6.23 1.24
N ILE A 111 7.97 6.21 0.86
CA ILE A 111 7.34 5.05 0.24
C ILE A 111 7.46 5.21 -1.28
N CYS A 112 7.99 4.19 -1.94
CA CYS A 112 8.02 4.10 -3.39
C CYS A 112 6.78 3.33 -3.87
N VAL A 113 6.14 3.81 -4.92
CA VAL A 113 4.99 3.16 -5.54
C VAL A 113 5.22 2.95 -7.03
N SER A 114 4.63 1.91 -7.61
CA SER A 114 4.70 1.68 -9.05
C SER A 114 3.72 2.58 -9.78
N GLY A 115 4.25 3.56 -10.49
CA GLY A 115 3.48 4.42 -11.39
C GLY A 115 2.68 5.52 -10.68
N ASN A 116 2.30 6.50 -11.47
CA ASN A 116 1.59 7.69 -11.06
C ASN A 116 0.21 7.75 -11.73
N PHE A 117 -0.80 8.17 -10.97
CA PHE A 117 -2.04 8.70 -11.51
C PHE A 117 -2.11 10.19 -11.16
N SER A 118 -1.46 11.02 -11.96
CA SER A 118 -1.49 12.48 -11.81
C SER A 118 -2.90 13.07 -11.94
N GLU A 119 -3.83 12.31 -12.51
CA GLU A 119 -5.22 12.73 -12.73
C GLU A 119 -6.08 12.67 -11.45
N PHE A 120 -5.64 11.92 -10.44
CA PHE A 120 -6.39 11.72 -9.20
C PHE A 120 -5.58 12.14 -7.98
N SER A 121 -6.17 12.99 -7.17
CA SER A 121 -5.56 13.44 -5.91
C SER A 121 -5.34 12.25 -4.97
N PHE A 122 -4.15 12.21 -4.35
CA PHE A 122 -3.81 11.19 -3.34
C PHE A 122 -3.92 9.73 -3.80
N HIS A 123 -3.71 9.45 -5.09
CA HIS A 123 -3.91 8.14 -5.68
C HIS A 123 -2.59 7.44 -6.03
N PRO A 124 -1.88 6.84 -5.04
CA PRO A 124 -0.76 5.96 -5.35
C PRO A 124 -1.30 4.69 -6.00
N ARG A 125 -0.68 4.23 -7.09
CA ARG A 125 -1.03 2.92 -7.64
C ARG A 125 -0.76 1.83 -6.61
N ASP A 126 -1.75 0.99 -6.34
CA ASP A 126 -1.71 -0.05 -5.31
C ASP A 126 -1.01 -1.35 -5.74
N HIS A 127 -0.46 -1.38 -6.96
CA HIS A 127 0.18 -2.56 -7.52
C HIS A 127 1.43 -2.96 -6.75
N LEU A 128 2.24 -1.97 -6.33
CA LEU A 128 3.44 -2.17 -5.56
C LEU A 128 3.65 -0.99 -4.60
N PHE A 129 4.00 -1.32 -3.35
CA PHE A 129 4.52 -0.38 -2.36
C PHE A 129 5.85 -0.89 -1.84
N TRP A 130 6.85 -0.02 -1.83
CA TRP A 130 8.18 -0.32 -1.30
C TRP A 130 8.53 0.71 -0.24
N GLY A 131 8.82 0.26 0.98
CA GLY A 131 9.08 1.18 2.08
C GLY A 131 9.63 0.52 3.32
N HIS A 132 9.93 1.36 4.31
CA HIS A 132 10.21 0.92 5.67
C HIS A 132 8.95 0.27 6.28
N LYS A 133 9.14 -0.78 7.06
CA LYS A 133 8.06 -1.57 7.65
C LYS A 133 7.05 -0.71 8.40
N GLU A 134 7.54 0.18 9.27
CA GLU A 134 6.67 1.03 10.09
C GLU A 134 5.87 2.03 9.23
N ASP A 135 6.46 2.59 8.18
CA ASP A 135 5.75 3.48 7.26
C ASP A 135 4.64 2.74 6.50
N LEU A 136 4.90 1.47 6.12
CA LEU A 136 3.87 0.64 5.47
C LEU A 136 2.80 0.15 6.47
N ILE A 137 3.16 -0.09 7.74
CA ILE A 137 2.17 -0.34 8.80
C ILE A 137 1.28 0.89 8.96
N ASP A 138 1.84 2.08 9.05
CA ASP A 138 1.07 3.32 9.14
C ASP A 138 0.18 3.55 7.90
N LEU A 139 0.70 3.24 6.71
CA LEU A 139 -0.05 3.34 5.45
C LEU A 139 -1.30 2.46 5.43
N PHE A 140 -1.23 1.26 5.99
CA PHE A 140 -2.34 0.30 5.99
C PHE A 140 -3.08 0.18 7.33
N SER A 141 -2.67 0.91 8.38
CA SER A 141 -3.39 0.99 9.67
C SER A 141 -4.56 1.96 9.59
N LEU A 142 -5.50 1.69 8.70
CA LEU A 142 -6.62 2.56 8.38
C LEU A 142 -7.92 2.05 9.00
N PRO A 143 -8.87 2.95 9.31
CA PRO A 143 -10.21 2.54 9.67
C PRO A 143 -10.86 1.72 8.56
N LEU A 144 -11.49 0.62 8.93
CA LEU A 144 -12.28 -0.14 7.98
C LEU A 144 -13.60 0.61 7.68
N GLU A 145 -14.06 0.46 6.45
CA GLU A 145 -15.35 1.02 6.05
C GLU A 145 -16.49 0.21 6.67
N TYR A 146 -17.36 0.88 7.42
CA TYR A 146 -18.57 0.31 8.00
C TYR A 146 -19.81 0.83 7.26
N GLY A 147 -20.60 -0.09 6.72
CA GLY A 147 -21.83 0.24 6.00
C GLY A 147 -21.65 0.46 4.49
N LYS A 148 -22.74 0.70 3.78
CA LYS A 148 -22.74 1.00 2.35
C LYS A 148 -22.49 2.49 2.14
N LEU A 149 -21.51 2.82 1.36
CA LEU A 149 -21.19 4.19 0.98
C LEU A 149 -22.35 4.90 0.30
N THR A 150 -23.17 4.15 -0.45
CA THR A 150 -24.36 4.63 -1.14
C THR A 150 -25.32 5.40 -0.23
N ASP A 151 -25.35 5.11 1.06
CA ASP A 151 -26.24 5.79 2.00
C ASP A 151 -25.70 7.15 2.44
N LYS A 152 -24.40 7.40 2.29
CA LYS A 152 -23.74 8.67 2.64
C LYS A 152 -23.65 9.66 1.49
N ILE A 153 -23.59 9.17 0.24
CA ILE A 153 -23.42 10.01 -0.97
C ILE A 153 -24.64 10.92 -1.22
N ARG A 154 -25.81 10.58 -0.68
CA ARG A 154 -27.07 11.34 -0.91
C ARG A 154 -27.07 12.77 -0.37
N PHE A 155 -26.07 13.15 0.42
CA PHE A 155 -26.05 14.45 1.13
C PHE A 155 -24.92 15.39 0.68
N ILE A 156 -24.20 15.05 -0.41
CA ILE A 156 -23.04 15.84 -0.84
C ILE A 156 -23.44 16.80 -1.95
N GLN A 157 -22.97 18.04 -1.84
CA GLN A 157 -23.19 19.06 -2.84
C GLN A 157 -22.43 18.72 -4.14
N PRO A 158 -23.00 19.05 -5.32
CA PRO A 158 -22.40 18.67 -6.61
C PRO A 158 -20.99 19.18 -6.84
N GLU A 159 -20.61 20.34 -6.27
CA GLU A 159 -19.29 20.94 -6.39
C GLU A 159 -18.20 20.14 -5.66
N ASP A 160 -18.56 19.46 -4.58
CA ASP A 160 -17.65 18.61 -3.80
C ASP A 160 -17.63 17.16 -4.31
N TYR A 161 -18.50 16.85 -5.25
CA TYR A 161 -18.78 15.47 -5.67
C TYR A 161 -17.55 14.78 -6.28
N ALA A 162 -16.75 15.48 -7.06
CA ALA A 162 -15.58 14.88 -7.72
C ALA A 162 -14.48 14.49 -6.71
N LEU A 163 -14.15 15.37 -5.77
CA LEU A 163 -13.18 15.12 -4.70
C LEU A 163 -13.68 14.03 -3.75
N TYR A 164 -14.94 14.10 -3.40
CA TYR A 164 -15.57 13.16 -2.48
C TYR A 164 -15.75 11.79 -3.12
N TYR A 165 -16.14 11.73 -4.39
CA TYR A 165 -16.29 10.51 -5.17
C TYR A 165 -14.95 9.77 -5.27
N ASP A 166 -13.86 10.47 -5.60
CA ASP A 166 -12.53 9.88 -5.68
C ASP A 166 -12.06 9.36 -4.33
N TYR A 167 -12.26 10.15 -3.26
CA TYR A 167 -11.84 9.76 -1.91
C TYR A 167 -12.60 8.55 -1.38
N PHE A 168 -13.92 8.48 -1.61
CA PHE A 168 -14.74 7.41 -1.05
C PHE A 168 -14.86 6.17 -1.95
N ILE A 169 -14.70 6.30 -3.24
CA ILE A 169 -14.87 5.19 -4.18
C ILE A 169 -13.53 4.51 -4.49
N ARG A 170 -12.46 5.26 -4.59
CA ARG A 170 -11.14 4.69 -4.91
C ARG A 170 -10.40 4.29 -3.66
N THR A 171 -10.08 3.01 -3.57
CA THR A 171 -9.32 2.44 -2.44
C THR A 171 -7.97 3.12 -2.28
N GLU A 172 -7.28 3.38 -3.37
CA GLU A 172 -5.97 3.99 -3.42
C GLU A 172 -5.98 5.42 -2.90
N THR A 173 -6.97 6.23 -3.31
CA THR A 173 -7.15 7.60 -2.81
C THR A 173 -7.43 7.60 -1.32
N TYR A 174 -8.27 6.68 -0.85
CA TYR A 174 -8.55 6.52 0.58
C TYR A 174 -7.27 6.22 1.38
N ILE A 175 -6.48 5.24 0.93
CA ILE A 175 -5.22 4.86 1.57
C ILE A 175 -4.25 6.04 1.59
N GLY A 176 -4.02 6.68 0.45
CA GLY A 176 -3.09 7.79 0.34
C GLY A 176 -3.48 9.00 1.19
N ALA A 177 -4.73 9.43 1.15
CA ALA A 177 -5.22 10.57 1.90
C ALA A 177 -5.15 10.35 3.42
N HIS A 178 -5.51 9.15 3.89
CA HIS A 178 -5.38 8.81 5.30
C HIS A 178 -3.93 8.77 5.77
N TYR A 179 -3.04 8.16 4.99
CA TYR A 179 -1.61 8.14 5.34
C TYR A 179 -1.07 9.54 5.57
N ILE A 180 -1.37 10.46 4.65
CA ILE A 180 -0.89 11.83 4.75
C ILE A 180 -1.52 12.59 5.90
N SER A 181 -2.80 12.36 6.20
CA SER A 181 -3.48 12.99 7.33
C SER A 181 -2.86 12.63 8.68
N ASN A 182 -2.13 11.52 8.78
CA ASN A 182 -1.38 11.14 9.97
C ASN A 182 -0.19 12.05 10.26
N PHE A 183 0.36 12.72 9.24
CA PHE A 183 1.55 13.57 9.38
C PHE A 183 1.24 15.06 9.27
N ASN A 184 0.15 15.43 8.61
CA ASN A 184 -0.27 16.82 8.50
C ASN A 184 -1.74 16.95 8.09
N ARG A 185 -2.54 17.63 8.89
CA ARG A 185 -3.97 17.86 8.65
C ARG A 185 -4.26 18.89 7.56
N MET A 186 -3.28 19.66 7.14
CA MET A 186 -3.41 20.80 6.21
C MET A 186 -2.70 20.56 4.88
N ILE A 187 -2.52 19.32 4.49
CA ILE A 187 -1.71 19.03 3.31
C ILE A 187 -2.40 19.43 2.01
N ASN A 188 -1.66 20.27 1.31
CA ASN A 188 -1.85 20.58 -0.07
C ASN A 188 -1.41 19.37 -0.95
N TYR A 189 -2.16 19.04 -1.98
CA TYR A 189 -1.91 17.99 -2.96
C TYR A 189 -0.44 17.89 -3.42
N TYR A 190 0.24 19.02 -3.54
CA TYR A 190 1.64 19.08 -3.95
C TYR A 190 2.63 18.45 -2.95
N LEU A 191 2.29 18.34 -1.68
CA LEU A 191 3.16 17.74 -0.67
C LEU A 191 3.07 16.20 -0.70
N PHE A 192 1.91 15.67 -1.03
CA PHE A 192 1.71 14.24 -1.24
C PHE A 192 2.66 13.66 -2.31
N LEU A 193 2.77 14.33 -3.45
CA LEU A 193 3.64 13.90 -4.54
C LEU A 193 5.14 13.91 -4.16
N ARG A 194 5.51 14.57 -3.07
CA ARG A 194 6.88 14.62 -2.57
C ARG A 194 7.25 13.47 -1.64
N ASP A 195 6.28 12.92 -0.91
CA ASP A 195 6.50 11.88 0.09
C ASP A 195 6.40 10.48 -0.50
N ILE A 196 5.73 10.37 -1.64
CA ILE A 196 5.67 9.14 -2.42
C ILE A 196 6.59 9.29 -3.63
N ILE A 197 7.50 8.33 -3.79
CA ILE A 197 8.38 8.26 -4.95
C ILE A 197 7.63 7.51 -6.06
N PHE A 198 7.43 8.16 -7.19
CA PHE A 198 6.83 7.53 -8.35
C PHE A 198 7.94 6.96 -9.26
N LEU A 199 7.70 5.79 -9.77
CA LEU A 199 8.51 5.14 -10.80
C LEU A 199 7.74 5.20 -12.11
N ASP A 200 8.32 5.81 -13.11
CA ASP A 200 7.82 5.82 -14.49
C ASP A 200 7.92 4.45 -15.15
#